data_f0af55715d40629b8706a84dce268623
#
_entry.id   f0af55715d40629b8706a84dce268623
#
_cell.length_a   1.000
_cell.length_b   1.000
_cell.length_c   1.000
_cell.angle_alpha   90.00
_cell.angle_beta   90.00
_cell.angle_gamma   90.00
#
_symmetry.space_group_name_H-M   'P 1'
#
loop_
_entity.id
_entity.type
_entity.pdbx_description
1 polymer ?
#
loop_
_entity_poly.entity_id
_entity_poly.type
_entity_poly.pdbx_seq_one_letter_code
_entity_poly.pdbx_strand_id
1 'polypeptide(L)'
;MALPFLNGVVGTAAMAKPGVSAAAAGELKNELQRLVREIAEEDDGQIGTYEEAARVLAALKQVTFAGSGGSNGTPRSPLANQWRTDERMDSASVPEHFRCPISSELMKDPVVLASGQTYDRPFIQEWLNSGNRTCPQSHQILPNTILTPNHLVHRMISQWCIEHDVSLPPLDNEQDEDKGLITVTEKNVLDGLLQKICSPSSVMEQKRALSELRLLTKCKRSFRALIGENDDAISQLLAVPSIPELSADPKVQEDAVTTILNISINETNKKIVGDNPQAIPFLIDALKAGRIETCSNSAAALFSLSALDSNKLKIGELGAMKPLIELLEQGSSSARKDAGSAVFSLCLAHENRARAVSGGVLGVVLKAITDRSLVNESLAILALLSSNQEAIEEIAETGGVPCLLSIIRESSCARNKENAVAVLYSICMYDRKRLREVGEEEDSNGIISQLVQNGTSRARRKAAGILDKWKRTLRLHYSC
;
A
#
# COMPACT_ATOMS: atom_id res chain seq x y z
N MET A 1 -40.45 0.70 35.66
CA MET A 1 -39.83 1.35 36.85
C MET A 1 -38.49 1.90 36.34
N ALA A 2 -38.54 3.08 35.98
CA ALA A 2 -38.11 4.38 36.45
C ALA A 2 -36.58 4.50 36.57
N LEU A 3 -35.99 5.17 35.62
CA LEU A 3 -34.68 5.87 35.69
C LEU A 3 -34.80 7.05 36.67
N PRO A 4 -33.73 7.54 37.26
CA PRO A 4 -33.66 8.95 37.57
C PRO A 4 -32.58 9.70 36.76
N PHE A 5 -33.03 10.81 36.22
CA PHE A 5 -32.33 11.99 35.77
C PHE A 5 -31.31 12.51 36.80
N LEU A 6 -30.17 13.02 36.29
CA LEU A 6 -29.43 14.06 36.98
C LEU A 6 -29.16 15.22 36.03
N ASN A 7 -29.91 16.28 36.28
CA ASN A 7 -29.73 17.63 35.81
C ASN A 7 -28.59 18.35 36.55
N GLY A 8 -27.81 19.08 35.79
CA GLY A 8 -27.39 20.45 35.99
C GLY A 8 -26.56 20.81 37.20
N VAL A 9 -25.36 21.29 36.94
CA VAL A 9 -24.84 22.47 37.67
C VAL A 9 -23.93 23.26 36.70
N VAL A 10 -24.39 24.45 36.35
CA VAL A 10 -23.58 25.56 35.89
C VAL A 10 -22.94 26.18 37.13
N GLY A 11 -21.63 26.24 37.18
CA GLY A 11 -20.91 26.80 38.34
C GLY A 11 -19.47 27.18 38.00
N THR A 12 -19.25 28.45 37.71
CA THR A 12 -18.08 29.30 38.04
C THR A 12 -16.68 28.74 37.91
N ALA A 13 -15.91 29.38 37.06
CA ALA A 13 -14.45 29.28 36.94
C ALA A 13 -13.75 29.34 38.31
N ALA A 14 -13.08 28.24 38.65
CA ALA A 14 -12.07 28.22 39.70
C ALA A 14 -10.77 27.67 39.11
N MET A 15 -9.69 28.44 39.25
CA MET A 15 -8.33 28.12 38.84
C MET A 15 -7.91 26.72 39.32
N ALA A 16 -7.73 25.79 38.39
CA ALA A 16 -7.23 24.45 38.66
C ALA A 16 -5.70 24.47 38.87
N LYS A 17 -5.28 23.83 39.95
CA LYS A 17 -3.89 23.62 40.33
C LYS A 17 -3.18 22.70 39.32
N PRO A 18 -1.84 22.86 39.05
CA PRO A 18 -1.12 22.11 38.01
C PRO A 18 -1.05 20.57 38.19
N GLY A 19 -1.44 20.04 39.32
CA GLY A 19 -1.36 18.60 39.62
C GLY A 19 -2.55 17.74 39.12
N VAL A 20 -3.70 18.34 38.82
CA VAL A 20 -4.92 17.59 38.43
C VAL A 20 -4.87 17.16 36.98
N SER A 21 -4.17 17.91 36.13
CA SER A 21 -4.04 17.63 34.69
C SER A 21 -3.16 16.40 34.38
N ALA A 22 -2.10 16.17 35.15
CA ALA A 22 -1.18 15.06 34.92
C ALA A 22 -1.78 13.69 35.35
N ALA A 23 -2.56 13.67 36.44
CA ALA A 23 -3.24 12.46 36.88
C ALA A 23 -4.36 12.04 35.91
N ALA A 24 -5.18 12.99 35.46
CA ALA A 24 -6.21 12.74 34.46
C ALA A 24 -5.64 12.27 33.10
N ALA A 25 -4.51 12.83 32.67
CA ALA A 25 -3.81 12.36 31.47
C ALA A 25 -3.26 10.93 31.63
N GLY A 26 -2.82 10.56 32.83
CA GLY A 26 -2.37 9.21 33.17
C GLY A 26 -3.50 8.17 33.09
N GLU A 27 -4.65 8.49 33.64
CA GLU A 27 -5.85 7.63 33.60
C GLU A 27 -6.35 7.41 32.17
N LEU A 28 -6.42 8.46 31.37
CA LEU A 28 -6.83 8.37 29.95
C LEU A 28 -5.82 7.59 29.10
N LYS A 29 -4.53 7.67 29.39
CA LYS A 29 -3.50 6.83 28.72
C LYS A 29 -3.67 5.35 29.05
N ASN A 30 -3.90 5.02 30.30
CA ASN A 30 -4.11 3.64 30.73
C ASN A 30 -5.39 3.05 30.12
N GLU A 31 -6.46 3.84 30.07
CA GLU A 31 -7.71 3.42 29.44
C GLU A 31 -7.58 3.23 27.93
N LEU A 32 -6.87 4.11 27.24
CA LEU A 32 -6.57 3.96 25.82
C LEU A 32 -5.73 2.70 25.55
N GLN A 33 -4.74 2.42 26.41
CA GLN A 33 -3.93 1.20 26.29
C GLN A 33 -4.76 -0.07 26.52
N ARG A 34 -5.74 -0.04 27.42
CA ARG A 34 -6.68 -1.14 27.66
C ARG A 34 -7.52 -1.40 26.42
N LEU A 35 -8.17 -0.35 25.87
CA LEU A 35 -9.04 -0.44 24.68
C LEU A 35 -8.27 -0.89 23.44
N VAL A 36 -7.05 -0.39 23.22
CA VAL A 36 -6.19 -0.82 22.10
C VAL A 36 -5.79 -2.28 22.23
N ARG A 37 -5.56 -2.78 23.46
CA ARG A 37 -5.26 -4.20 23.68
C ARG A 37 -6.49 -5.07 23.44
N GLU A 38 -7.64 -4.64 23.88
CA GLU A 38 -8.93 -5.31 23.67
C GLU A 38 -9.26 -5.41 22.16
N ILE A 39 -9.08 -4.32 21.40
CA ILE A 39 -9.21 -4.29 19.93
C ILE A 39 -8.21 -5.24 19.26
N ALA A 40 -7.00 -5.39 19.82
CA ALA A 40 -5.96 -6.26 19.25
C ALA A 40 -6.15 -7.75 19.58
N GLU A 41 -6.89 -8.06 20.64
CA GLU A 41 -7.11 -9.43 21.11
C GLU A 41 -8.45 -10.03 20.62
N GLU A 42 -9.43 -9.22 20.23
CA GLU A 42 -10.73 -9.67 19.69
C GLU A 42 -10.71 -9.68 18.16
N ASP A 43 -10.91 -10.87 17.56
CA ASP A 43 -11.01 -11.09 16.09
C ASP A 43 -12.33 -10.51 15.47
N ASP A 44 -13.32 -10.09 16.30
CA ASP A 44 -14.59 -9.44 15.94
C ASP A 44 -14.81 -8.19 16.82
N GLY A 45 -13.92 -7.23 16.74
CA GLY A 45 -14.02 -5.98 17.51
C GLY A 45 -15.37 -5.30 17.27
N GLN A 46 -16.19 -5.22 18.31
CA GLN A 46 -17.46 -4.50 18.26
C GLN A 46 -17.17 -3.02 17.91
N ILE A 47 -17.91 -2.48 16.95
CA ILE A 47 -17.80 -1.06 16.49
C ILE A 47 -17.76 -0.09 17.67
N GLY A 48 -18.44 -0.42 18.79
CA GLY A 48 -18.43 0.35 20.02
C GLY A 48 -17.06 0.53 20.68
N THR A 49 -16.20 -0.47 20.66
CA THR A 49 -14.84 -0.42 21.26
C THR A 49 -13.93 0.53 20.48
N TYR A 50 -14.06 0.57 19.16
CA TYR A 50 -13.33 1.53 18.32
C TYR A 50 -13.80 2.97 18.55
N GLU A 51 -15.11 3.20 18.69
CA GLU A 51 -15.66 4.52 18.98
C GLU A 51 -15.26 5.02 20.36
N GLU A 52 -15.15 4.13 21.33
CA GLU A 52 -14.73 4.48 22.70
C GLU A 52 -13.24 4.79 22.74
N ALA A 53 -12.39 4.04 22.07
CA ALA A 53 -10.95 4.34 21.91
C ALA A 53 -10.73 5.71 21.23
N ALA A 54 -11.52 6.04 20.21
CA ALA A 54 -11.47 7.34 19.54
C ALA A 54 -11.90 8.49 20.48
N ARG A 55 -12.93 8.29 21.32
CA ARG A 55 -13.37 9.28 22.34
C ARG A 55 -12.31 9.51 23.42
N VAL A 56 -11.70 8.45 23.94
CA VAL A 56 -10.62 8.53 24.94
C VAL A 56 -9.38 9.22 24.37
N LEU A 57 -9.03 8.94 23.09
CA LEU A 57 -7.94 9.63 22.41
C LEU A 57 -8.20 11.14 22.22
N ALA A 58 -9.42 11.51 21.88
CA ALA A 58 -9.81 12.92 21.76
C ALA A 58 -9.75 13.65 23.11
N ALA A 59 -10.22 13.02 24.21
CA ALA A 59 -10.13 13.56 25.56
C ALA A 59 -8.70 13.71 26.04
N LEU A 60 -7.84 12.72 25.79
CA LEU A 60 -6.41 12.76 26.10
C LEU A 60 -5.71 13.90 25.36
N LYS A 61 -6.07 14.13 24.10
CA LYS A 61 -5.57 15.24 23.30
C LYS A 61 -5.94 16.60 23.93
N GLN A 62 -7.18 16.78 24.39
CA GLN A 62 -7.60 18.01 25.05
C GLN A 62 -6.86 18.26 26.36
N VAL A 63 -6.65 17.23 27.21
CA VAL A 63 -5.98 17.36 28.50
C VAL A 63 -4.47 17.63 28.32
N THR A 64 -3.83 17.03 27.31
CA THR A 64 -2.38 17.17 27.07
C THR A 64 -2.05 18.54 26.45
N PHE A 65 -2.92 19.10 25.63
CA PHE A 65 -2.66 20.36 24.91
C PHE A 65 -3.26 21.62 25.58
N ALA A 66 -4.09 21.46 26.63
CA ALA A 66 -4.61 22.58 27.41
C ALA A 66 -3.60 23.19 28.43
N GLY A 67 -2.40 22.60 28.55
CA GLY A 67 -1.43 22.92 29.59
C GLY A 67 -0.20 23.73 29.17
N SER A 68 -0.04 24.15 27.91
CA SER A 68 1.15 24.88 27.46
C SER A 68 0.86 26.30 26.99
N GLY A 69 0.45 27.13 27.90
CA GLY A 69 0.41 28.59 27.73
C GLY A 69 1.07 29.30 28.91
N GLY A 70 2.26 29.89 28.73
CA GLY A 70 2.87 30.76 29.76
C GLY A 70 4.39 30.92 29.66
N SER A 71 4.81 31.83 28.93
CA SER A 71 5.78 32.95 29.00
C SER A 71 7.10 32.87 29.82
N ASN A 72 8.08 33.56 29.26
CA ASN A 72 9.26 34.32 29.74
C ASN A 72 10.60 33.66 29.43
N GLY A 73 11.61 34.32 28.87
CA GLY A 73 12.00 35.68 28.61
C GLY A 73 13.53 35.72 28.52
N THR A 74 14.08 36.11 27.39
CA THR A 74 15.36 36.79 27.04
C THR A 74 16.71 36.46 27.78
N PRO A 75 17.94 36.72 27.20
CA PRO A 75 18.26 37.82 26.28
C PRO A 75 19.25 37.54 25.10
N ARG A 76 19.29 38.50 24.25
CA ARG A 76 20.08 38.76 23.03
C ARG A 76 21.61 38.76 23.17
N SER A 77 22.33 38.48 22.09
CA SER A 77 23.27 39.43 21.44
C SER A 77 23.74 38.99 20.04
N PRO A 78 24.36 39.88 19.26
CA PRO A 78 23.95 40.11 17.88
C PRO A 78 25.12 39.97 16.88
N LEU A 79 24.79 39.80 15.61
CA LEU A 79 25.48 40.31 14.41
C LEU A 79 24.80 39.70 13.18
N ALA A 80 24.20 40.38 12.61
CA ALA A 80 23.44 41.22 11.72
C ALA A 80 24.12 41.46 10.40
N ASN A 81 23.34 41.52 9.46
CA ASN A 81 23.15 42.46 8.36
C ASN A 81 23.21 41.87 6.95
N GLN A 82 22.11 42.12 6.38
CA GLN A 82 21.80 42.61 5.04
C GLN A 82 21.43 41.58 4.00
N TRP A 83 20.10 41.43 3.89
CA TRP A 83 19.36 41.65 2.62
C TRP A 83 17.89 41.87 3.00
N ARG A 84 17.41 43.09 2.78
CA ARG A 84 16.00 43.47 2.95
C ARG A 84 15.23 43.12 1.69
N THR A 85 14.10 42.43 1.86
CA THR A 85 12.84 42.87 1.27
C THR A 85 11.70 42.39 2.18
N ASP A 86 10.81 43.37 2.48
CA ASP A 86 9.74 43.29 3.44
C ASP A 86 8.67 42.19 3.12
N GLU A 87 8.38 41.35 4.13
CA GLU A 87 7.07 41.29 4.74
C GLU A 87 7.21 40.50 6.03
N ARG A 88 6.96 41.18 7.17
CA ARG A 88 7.07 40.58 8.51
C ARG A 88 5.92 39.60 8.73
N MET A 89 6.21 38.32 8.60
CA MET A 89 5.42 37.29 9.25
C MET A 89 5.89 37.15 10.69
N ASP A 90 4.96 37.30 11.64
CA ASP A 90 5.24 37.06 13.06
C ASP A 90 5.73 35.63 13.25
N SER A 91 7.04 35.48 13.43
CA SER A 91 7.78 34.20 13.57
C SER A 91 7.31 33.36 14.77
N ALA A 92 6.41 33.88 15.61
CA ALA A 92 5.96 33.28 16.86
C ALA A 92 4.75 32.31 16.71
N SER A 93 4.09 32.28 15.55
CA SER A 93 2.87 31.52 15.36
C SER A 93 3.05 30.12 14.71
N VAL A 94 4.18 29.88 14.00
CA VAL A 94 4.42 28.60 13.31
C VAL A 94 4.84 27.52 14.32
N PRO A 95 4.11 26.39 14.40
CA PRO A 95 4.48 25.27 15.27
C PRO A 95 5.89 24.75 14.99
N GLU A 96 6.65 24.41 16.05
CA GLU A 96 8.05 23.98 15.95
C GLU A 96 8.23 22.74 15.06
N HIS A 97 7.29 21.82 15.11
CA HIS A 97 7.30 20.59 14.31
C HIS A 97 7.02 20.80 12.81
N PHE A 98 6.64 22.01 12.38
CA PHE A 98 6.52 22.40 10.98
C PHE A 98 7.76 23.13 10.47
N ARG A 99 8.74 23.40 11.36
CA ARG A 99 9.98 24.07 10.99
C ARG A 99 11.05 23.03 10.61
N CYS A 100 11.81 23.35 9.57
CA CYS A 100 12.96 22.52 9.22
C CYS A 100 14.05 22.64 10.30
N PRO A 101 14.59 21.53 10.83
CA PRO A 101 15.65 21.56 11.82
C PRO A 101 16.97 22.21 11.35
N ILE A 102 17.17 22.35 10.03
CA ILE A 102 18.35 22.98 9.44
C ILE A 102 18.14 24.49 9.26
N SER A 103 17.07 24.90 8.58
CA SER A 103 16.80 26.31 8.25
C SER A 103 16.00 27.05 9.31
N SER A 104 15.32 26.35 10.21
CA SER A 104 14.34 26.89 11.16
C SER A 104 13.13 27.59 10.51
N GLU A 105 12.97 27.48 9.20
CA GLU A 105 11.84 27.98 8.44
C GLU A 105 10.72 26.94 8.33
N LEU A 106 9.51 27.38 7.95
CA LEU A 106 8.40 26.51 7.64
C LEU A 106 8.78 25.58 6.48
N MET A 107 8.67 24.28 6.70
CA MET A 107 8.99 23.29 5.65
C MET A 107 8.00 23.41 4.49
N LYS A 108 8.55 23.50 3.27
CA LYS A 108 7.78 23.54 2.02
C LYS A 108 7.65 22.17 1.38
N ASP A 109 8.74 21.40 1.39
CA ASP A 109 8.80 20.03 0.86
C ASP A 109 9.40 19.09 1.93
N PRO A 110 8.58 18.67 2.94
CA PRO A 110 9.08 17.84 4.02
C PRO A 110 9.42 16.43 3.54
N VAL A 111 10.64 15.99 3.80
CA VAL A 111 11.17 14.66 3.48
C VAL A 111 11.75 13.98 4.73
N VAL A 112 11.60 12.65 4.79
CA VAL A 112 12.12 11.82 5.88
C VAL A 112 13.44 11.18 5.47
N LEU A 113 14.44 11.26 6.33
CA LEU A 113 15.68 10.47 6.25
C LEU A 113 15.51 9.07 6.83
N ALA A 114 16.46 8.18 6.53
CA ALA A 114 16.54 6.85 7.13
C ALA A 114 16.64 6.85 8.67
N SER A 115 16.98 7.98 9.29
CA SER A 115 16.95 8.20 10.74
C SER A 115 15.53 8.45 11.31
N GLY A 116 14.52 8.58 10.45
CA GLY A 116 13.15 8.95 10.84
C GLY A 116 12.93 10.45 11.06
N GLN A 117 13.95 11.29 10.93
CA GLN A 117 13.82 12.73 11.09
C GLN A 117 13.35 13.39 9.78
N THR A 118 12.52 14.44 9.92
CA THR A 118 11.94 15.19 8.80
C THR A 118 12.64 16.53 8.63
N TYR A 119 12.95 16.87 7.39
CA TYR A 119 13.62 18.09 6.96
C TYR A 119 12.94 18.65 5.72
N ASP A 120 13.18 19.91 5.43
CA ASP A 120 12.84 20.47 4.12
C ASP A 120 13.86 20.01 3.06
N ARG A 121 13.39 19.50 1.92
CA ARG A 121 14.23 18.85 0.89
C ARG A 121 15.43 19.68 0.45
N PRO A 122 15.33 21.00 0.11
CA PRO A 122 16.47 21.76 -0.37
C PRO A 122 17.65 21.73 0.61
N PHE A 123 17.38 21.92 1.88
CA PHE A 123 18.42 22.04 2.91
C PHE A 123 19.07 20.69 3.24
N ILE A 124 18.28 19.61 3.33
CA ILE A 124 18.86 18.29 3.60
C ILE A 124 19.59 17.73 2.37
N GLN A 125 19.12 18.06 1.17
CA GLN A 125 19.80 17.68 -0.07
C GLN A 125 21.19 18.34 -0.16
N GLU A 126 21.30 19.61 0.18
CA GLU A 126 22.57 20.34 0.23
C GLU A 126 23.52 19.73 1.28
N TRP A 127 23.00 19.39 2.47
CA TRP A 127 23.76 18.69 3.51
C TRP A 127 24.37 17.38 3.01
N LEU A 128 23.57 16.57 2.33
CA LEU A 128 24.01 15.29 1.77
C LEU A 128 24.95 15.47 0.57
N ASN A 129 24.71 16.47 -0.28
CA ASN A 129 25.57 16.79 -1.42
C ASN A 129 26.95 17.31 -0.98
N SER A 130 27.04 17.92 0.19
CA SER A 130 28.32 18.32 0.82
C SER A 130 29.14 17.15 1.36
N GLY A 131 28.70 15.91 1.10
CA GLY A 131 29.40 14.67 1.47
C GLY A 131 29.07 14.12 2.86
N ASN A 132 28.16 14.76 3.58
CA ASN A 132 27.75 14.31 4.91
C ASN A 132 26.93 12.99 4.81
N ARG A 133 27.22 12.06 5.72
CA ARG A 133 26.54 10.76 5.83
C ARG A 133 25.87 10.55 7.18
N THR A 134 25.65 11.64 7.93
CA THR A 134 25.01 11.62 9.23
C THR A 134 23.75 12.47 9.23
N CYS A 135 22.79 12.10 10.06
CA CYS A 135 21.58 12.90 10.28
C CYS A 135 21.94 14.18 11.06
N PRO A 136 21.57 15.40 10.59
CA PRO A 136 21.92 16.65 11.26
C PRO A 136 21.44 16.75 12.72
N GLN A 137 20.26 16.19 13.01
CA GLN A 137 19.63 16.29 14.34
C GLN A 137 20.00 15.14 15.27
N SER A 138 19.94 13.89 14.76
CA SER A 138 20.19 12.70 15.60
C SER A 138 21.65 12.24 15.61
N HIS A 139 22.49 12.80 14.74
CA HIS A 139 23.91 12.43 14.53
C HIS A 139 24.14 10.95 14.15
N GLN A 140 23.07 10.20 13.88
CA GLN A 140 23.17 8.80 13.44
C GLN A 140 23.77 8.71 12.03
N ILE A 141 24.62 7.72 11.82
CA ILE A 141 25.12 7.39 10.48
C ILE A 141 23.95 6.84 9.65
N LEU A 142 23.76 7.44 8.47
CA LEU A 142 22.67 7.08 7.58
C LEU A 142 23.04 5.81 6.76
N PRO A 143 22.24 4.76 6.79
CA PRO A 143 22.46 3.56 5.98
C PRO A 143 22.28 3.82 4.47
N ASN A 144 21.51 4.83 4.11
CA ASN A 144 21.31 5.34 2.76
C ASN A 144 20.96 6.83 2.80
N THR A 145 21.02 7.49 1.63
CA THR A 145 20.71 8.92 1.47
C THR A 145 19.38 9.15 0.73
N ILE A 146 18.48 8.17 0.77
CA ILE A 146 17.17 8.26 0.12
C ILE A 146 16.30 9.23 0.90
N LEU A 147 15.76 10.24 0.20
CA LEU A 147 14.80 11.20 0.72
C LEU A 147 13.39 10.74 0.38
N THR A 148 12.63 10.34 1.40
CA THR A 148 11.24 9.90 1.24
C THR A 148 10.30 11.07 1.53
N PRO A 149 9.38 11.48 0.61
CA PRO A 149 8.42 12.54 0.86
C PRO A 149 7.56 12.25 2.11
N ASN A 150 7.42 13.23 2.99
CA ASN A 150 6.55 13.15 4.17
C ASN A 150 5.19 13.79 3.89
N HIS A 151 4.34 13.07 3.16
CA HIS A 151 3.01 13.55 2.78
C HIS A 151 2.11 13.88 3.98
N LEU A 152 2.32 13.22 5.13
CA LEU A 152 1.54 13.50 6.34
C LEU A 152 1.88 14.89 6.87
N VAL A 153 3.17 15.17 7.07
CA VAL A 153 3.63 16.47 7.57
C VAL A 153 3.30 17.57 6.56
N HIS A 154 3.48 17.34 5.27
CA HIS A 154 3.09 18.29 4.22
C HIS A 154 1.60 18.65 4.29
N ARG A 155 0.70 17.67 4.46
CA ARG A 155 -0.74 17.91 4.60
C ARG A 155 -1.07 18.70 5.88
N MET A 156 -0.40 18.39 6.99
CA MET A 156 -0.58 19.11 8.25
C MET A 156 -0.14 20.57 8.13
N ILE A 157 0.98 20.83 7.47
CA ILE A 157 1.47 22.18 7.18
C ILE A 157 0.49 22.92 6.27
N SER A 158 0.03 22.31 5.19
CA SER A 158 -0.93 22.92 4.26
C SER A 158 -2.25 23.28 4.96
N GLN A 159 -2.76 22.39 5.80
CA GLN A 159 -3.98 22.66 6.59
C GLN A 159 -3.78 23.82 7.57
N TRP A 160 -2.64 23.85 8.27
CA TRP A 160 -2.31 24.93 9.18
C TRP A 160 -2.17 26.27 8.45
N CYS A 161 -1.55 26.29 7.28
CA CYS A 161 -1.44 27.50 6.46
C CYS A 161 -2.80 28.05 6.02
N ILE A 162 -3.75 27.17 5.64
CA ILE A 162 -5.12 27.57 5.30
C ILE A 162 -5.84 28.16 6.51
N GLU A 163 -5.70 27.56 7.68
CA GLU A 163 -6.35 28.01 8.91
C GLU A 163 -5.81 29.35 9.44
N HIS A 164 -4.56 29.70 9.08
CA HIS A 164 -3.89 30.92 9.58
C HIS A 164 -3.63 31.97 8.48
N ASP A 165 -4.21 31.77 7.29
CA ASP A 165 -4.06 32.67 6.13
C ASP A 165 -2.61 32.93 5.74
N VAL A 166 -1.76 31.89 5.89
CA VAL A 166 -0.35 31.91 5.55
C VAL A 166 -0.16 31.40 4.13
N SER A 167 0.31 32.24 3.22
CA SER A 167 0.72 31.79 1.88
C SER A 167 2.02 30.99 1.96
N LEU A 168 1.97 29.69 1.60
CA LEU A 168 3.19 28.96 1.27
C LEU A 168 3.74 29.52 -0.04
N PRO A 169 5.00 30.01 -0.08
CA PRO A 169 5.62 30.40 -1.34
C PRO A 169 5.68 29.20 -2.28
N PRO A 170 5.47 29.37 -3.60
CA PRO A 170 5.60 28.30 -4.55
C PRO A 170 6.99 27.65 -4.44
N LEU A 171 7.04 26.32 -4.49
CA LEU A 171 8.29 25.57 -4.59
C LEU A 171 8.96 25.87 -5.92
N ASP A 172 10.23 26.29 -5.89
CA ASP A 172 11.06 26.54 -7.10
C ASP A 172 11.44 25.26 -7.87
N ASN A 173 10.68 24.18 -7.70
CA ASN A 173 10.85 22.95 -8.45
C ASN A 173 9.70 22.80 -9.44
N GLU A 174 9.96 23.01 -10.70
CA GLU A 174 9.07 22.80 -11.85
C GLU A 174 8.51 21.35 -11.97
N GLN A 175 8.64 20.50 -10.95
CA GLN A 175 8.20 19.11 -10.97
C GLN A 175 7.02 18.79 -10.03
N ASP A 176 6.56 19.75 -9.19
CA ASP A 176 5.44 19.51 -8.24
C ASP A 176 4.25 20.49 -8.42
N GLU A 177 4.09 21.05 -9.61
CA GLU A 177 2.89 21.82 -9.96
C GLU A 177 1.69 20.92 -10.36
N ASP A 178 1.49 19.80 -9.66
CA ASP A 178 0.24 19.07 -9.88
C ASP A 178 -0.64 19.04 -8.62
N LYS A 179 -1.11 20.22 -8.22
CA LYS A 179 -2.15 20.36 -7.19
C LYS A 179 -3.53 19.86 -7.65
N GLY A 180 -3.60 19.12 -8.76
CA GLY A 180 -4.87 18.57 -9.26
C GLY A 180 -5.89 19.65 -9.70
N LEU A 181 -5.49 20.92 -9.76
CA LEU A 181 -6.30 21.97 -10.33
C LEU A 181 -6.26 21.83 -11.85
N ILE A 182 -7.32 21.27 -12.38
CA ILE A 182 -7.57 21.15 -13.82
C ILE A 182 -7.61 22.55 -14.41
N THR A 183 -6.69 22.86 -15.30
CA THR A 183 -6.70 24.12 -16.03
C THR A 183 -7.50 23.99 -17.32
N VAL A 184 -8.14 25.08 -17.76
CA VAL A 184 -8.84 25.14 -19.06
C VAL A 184 -7.89 24.78 -20.21
N THR A 185 -6.61 25.15 -20.08
CA THR A 185 -5.58 24.83 -21.06
C THR A 185 -5.33 23.33 -21.16
N GLU A 186 -5.24 22.63 -20.04
CA GLU A 186 -5.04 21.16 -20.02
C GLU A 186 -6.25 20.42 -20.61
N LYS A 187 -7.46 20.90 -20.32
CA LYS A 187 -8.67 20.36 -20.94
C LYS A 187 -8.66 20.51 -22.45
N ASN A 188 -8.32 21.70 -22.94
CA ASN A 188 -8.22 21.94 -24.40
C ASN A 188 -7.13 21.08 -25.06
N VAL A 189 -6.01 20.82 -24.37
CA VAL A 189 -4.95 19.92 -24.85
C VAL A 189 -5.46 18.48 -24.91
N LEU A 190 -6.16 18.00 -23.88
CA LEU A 190 -6.75 16.66 -23.88
C LEU A 190 -7.76 16.50 -25.03
N ASP A 191 -8.69 17.43 -25.16
CA ASP A 191 -9.72 17.41 -26.22
C ASP A 191 -9.08 17.40 -27.61
N GLY A 192 -8.03 18.20 -27.81
CA GLY A 192 -7.25 18.21 -29.05
C GLY A 192 -6.53 16.91 -29.35
N LEU A 193 -6.00 16.24 -28.33
CA LEU A 193 -5.36 14.92 -28.47
C LEU A 193 -6.40 13.83 -28.78
N LEU A 194 -7.53 13.81 -28.08
CA LEU A 194 -8.61 12.86 -28.33
C LEU A 194 -9.19 13.04 -29.73
N GLN A 195 -9.36 14.28 -30.21
CA GLN A 195 -9.80 14.56 -31.57
C GLN A 195 -8.81 14.01 -32.61
N LYS A 196 -7.48 14.16 -32.38
CA LYS A 196 -6.45 13.60 -33.29
C LYS A 196 -6.45 12.06 -33.24
N ILE A 197 -6.65 11.47 -32.07
CA ILE A 197 -6.77 10.02 -31.87
C ILE A 197 -7.94 9.45 -32.69
N CYS A 198 -9.07 10.15 -32.73
CA CYS A 198 -10.27 9.73 -33.44
C CYS A 198 -10.26 10.12 -34.95
N SER A 199 -9.31 10.95 -35.37
CA SER A 199 -9.29 11.44 -36.76
C SER A 199 -8.79 10.37 -37.73
N PRO A 200 -9.57 9.97 -38.75
CA PRO A 200 -9.13 9.00 -39.74
C PRO A 200 -8.11 9.53 -40.73
N SER A 201 -7.74 10.82 -40.64
CA SER A 201 -6.97 11.51 -41.68
C SER A 201 -5.48 11.17 -41.72
N SER A 202 -4.90 10.69 -40.62
CA SER A 202 -3.48 10.33 -40.58
C SER A 202 -3.14 9.35 -39.46
N VAL A 203 -2.79 8.12 -39.84
CA VAL A 203 -2.26 7.07 -38.93
C VAL A 203 -1.08 7.58 -38.12
N MET A 204 -0.22 8.41 -38.71
CA MET A 204 0.95 8.96 -38.05
C MET A 204 0.58 9.97 -36.94
N GLU A 205 -0.46 10.78 -37.16
CA GLU A 205 -0.97 11.71 -36.15
C GLU A 205 -1.62 10.96 -34.99
N GLN A 206 -2.40 9.92 -35.29
CA GLN A 206 -3.00 9.06 -34.26
C GLN A 206 -1.93 8.45 -33.33
N LYS A 207 -0.85 7.89 -33.91
CA LYS A 207 0.28 7.35 -33.14
C LYS A 207 0.95 8.40 -32.25
N ARG A 208 1.20 9.60 -32.82
CA ARG A 208 1.82 10.70 -32.07
C ARG A 208 0.94 11.16 -30.92
N ALA A 209 -0.35 11.37 -31.20
CA ALA A 209 -1.30 11.80 -30.17
C ALA A 209 -1.44 10.77 -29.05
N LEU A 210 -1.45 9.46 -29.35
CA LEU A 210 -1.46 8.40 -28.36
C LEU A 210 -0.19 8.38 -27.51
N SER A 211 0.99 8.51 -28.12
CA SER A 211 2.26 8.57 -27.40
C SER A 211 2.35 9.80 -26.51
N GLU A 212 1.86 10.96 -26.97
CA GLU A 212 1.80 12.18 -26.17
C GLU A 212 0.85 12.03 -24.97
N LEU A 213 -0.34 11.45 -25.18
CA LEU A 213 -1.30 11.16 -24.11
C LEU A 213 -0.70 10.23 -23.05
N ARG A 214 0.04 9.19 -23.47
CA ARG A 214 0.79 8.31 -22.56
C ARG A 214 1.77 9.10 -21.70
N LEU A 215 2.53 10.02 -22.29
CA LEU A 215 3.51 10.84 -21.55
C LEU A 215 2.83 11.79 -20.57
N LEU A 216 1.76 12.48 -21.00
CA LEU A 216 1.01 13.38 -20.13
C LEU A 216 0.37 12.65 -18.95
N THR A 217 -0.25 11.50 -19.19
CA THR A 217 -0.83 10.68 -18.10
C THR A 217 0.22 10.09 -17.16
N LYS A 218 1.45 9.84 -17.65
CA LYS A 218 2.57 9.42 -16.82
C LYS A 218 3.04 10.54 -15.90
N CYS A 219 3.24 11.74 -16.46
CA CYS A 219 3.89 12.86 -15.77
C CYS A 219 2.91 13.70 -14.95
N LYS A 220 1.67 13.90 -15.44
CA LYS A 220 0.72 14.84 -14.83
C LYS A 220 -0.49 14.14 -14.22
N ARG A 221 -0.72 14.39 -12.95
CA ARG A 221 -1.87 13.86 -12.21
C ARG A 221 -3.20 14.45 -12.71
N SER A 222 -3.19 15.73 -13.11
CA SER A 222 -4.33 16.43 -13.69
C SER A 222 -4.87 15.73 -14.95
N PHE A 223 -4.01 15.25 -15.85
CA PHE A 223 -4.44 14.51 -17.04
C PHE A 223 -5.11 13.17 -16.69
N ARG A 224 -4.65 12.48 -15.64
CA ARG A 224 -5.33 11.25 -15.17
C ARG A 224 -6.74 11.56 -14.66
N ALA A 225 -6.92 12.67 -13.96
CA ALA A 225 -8.24 13.10 -13.47
C ALA A 225 -9.14 13.52 -14.64
N LEU A 226 -8.64 14.34 -15.56
CA LEU A 226 -9.37 14.84 -16.74
C LEU A 226 -9.95 13.71 -17.61
N ILE A 227 -9.17 12.64 -17.84
CA ILE A 227 -9.67 11.50 -18.62
C ILE A 227 -10.86 10.84 -17.93
N GLY A 228 -10.88 10.80 -16.59
CA GLY A 228 -12.01 10.28 -15.83
C GLY A 228 -13.26 11.16 -15.88
N GLU A 229 -13.13 12.43 -16.25
CA GLU A 229 -14.26 13.36 -16.42
C GLU A 229 -14.87 13.29 -17.84
N ASN A 230 -14.20 12.62 -18.78
CA ASN A 230 -14.66 12.47 -20.16
C ASN A 230 -15.11 11.03 -20.40
N ASP A 231 -16.42 10.82 -20.48
CA ASP A 231 -17.05 9.50 -20.60
C ASP A 231 -16.59 8.70 -21.83
N ASP A 232 -16.22 9.39 -22.92
CA ASP A 232 -15.84 8.76 -24.19
C ASP A 232 -14.32 8.55 -24.31
N ALA A 233 -13.50 9.19 -23.47
CA ALA A 233 -12.05 9.21 -23.62
C ALA A 233 -11.43 7.79 -23.65
N ILE A 234 -11.91 6.88 -22.81
CA ILE A 234 -11.40 5.50 -22.76
C ILE A 234 -11.79 4.73 -24.03
N SER A 235 -13.02 4.89 -24.50
CA SER A 235 -13.47 4.23 -25.73
C SER A 235 -12.73 4.76 -26.95
N GLN A 236 -12.48 6.07 -27.03
CA GLN A 236 -11.67 6.70 -28.07
C GLN A 236 -10.21 6.21 -28.05
N LEU A 237 -9.61 6.12 -26.88
CA LEU A 237 -8.26 5.57 -26.69
C LEU A 237 -8.16 4.13 -27.20
N LEU A 238 -9.15 3.29 -26.91
CA LEU A 238 -9.16 1.88 -27.28
C LEU A 238 -9.54 1.64 -28.75
N ALA A 239 -10.10 2.63 -29.42
CA ALA A 239 -10.38 2.54 -30.85
C ALA A 239 -9.10 2.50 -31.70
N VAL A 240 -8.01 3.15 -31.27
CA VAL A 240 -6.75 3.23 -32.05
C VAL A 240 -6.10 1.85 -32.26
N PRO A 241 -5.86 1.03 -31.23
CA PRO A 241 -5.30 -0.31 -31.44
C PRO A 241 -6.26 -1.27 -32.16
N SER A 242 -7.52 -0.88 -32.35
CA SER A 242 -8.50 -1.67 -33.12
C SER A 242 -8.49 -1.34 -34.62
N ILE A 243 -7.77 -0.29 -35.06
CA ILE A 243 -7.62 0.08 -36.48
C ILE A 243 -6.73 -1.00 -37.14
N PRO A 244 -7.14 -1.60 -38.26
CA PRO A 244 -6.41 -2.69 -38.93
C PRO A 244 -4.93 -2.37 -39.20
N GLU A 245 -4.61 -1.16 -39.63
CA GLU A 245 -3.26 -0.69 -39.95
C GLU A 245 -2.41 -0.48 -38.67
N LEU A 246 -3.02 -0.35 -37.52
CA LEU A 246 -2.39 -0.07 -36.24
C LEU A 246 -2.40 -1.26 -35.24
N SER A 247 -3.31 -2.21 -35.48
CA SER A 247 -3.49 -3.35 -34.57
C SER A 247 -2.26 -4.25 -34.44
N ALA A 248 -1.45 -4.33 -35.51
CA ALA A 248 -0.20 -5.09 -35.52
C ALA A 248 1.01 -4.26 -35.04
N ASP A 249 0.86 -2.97 -34.73
CA ASP A 249 1.96 -2.14 -34.26
C ASP A 249 2.18 -2.29 -32.76
N PRO A 250 3.29 -2.94 -32.34
CA PRO A 250 3.54 -3.19 -30.91
C PRO A 250 3.68 -1.91 -30.08
N LYS A 251 4.08 -0.79 -30.73
CA LYS A 251 4.22 0.49 -30.04
C LYS A 251 2.88 1.12 -29.71
N VAL A 252 1.92 1.00 -30.61
CA VAL A 252 0.54 1.45 -30.38
C VAL A 252 -0.10 0.66 -29.25
N GLN A 253 0.07 -0.65 -29.26
CA GLN A 253 -0.43 -1.50 -28.17
C GLN A 253 0.20 -1.14 -26.84
N GLU A 254 1.54 -0.98 -26.78
CA GLU A 254 2.27 -0.56 -25.57
C GLU A 254 1.80 0.80 -25.06
N ASP A 255 1.65 1.80 -25.95
CA ASP A 255 1.24 3.15 -25.57
C ASP A 255 -0.21 3.16 -25.02
N ALA A 256 -1.11 2.41 -25.63
CA ALA A 256 -2.49 2.28 -25.15
C ALA A 256 -2.57 1.58 -23.80
N VAL A 257 -1.91 0.43 -23.64
CA VAL A 257 -1.86 -0.31 -22.36
C VAL A 257 -1.26 0.54 -21.25
N THR A 258 -0.14 1.21 -21.53
CA THR A 258 0.53 2.06 -20.55
C THR A 258 -0.33 3.28 -20.17
N THR A 259 -1.08 3.83 -21.12
CA THR A 259 -2.02 4.92 -20.84
C THR A 259 -3.13 4.46 -19.89
N ILE A 260 -3.73 3.29 -20.15
CA ILE A 260 -4.74 2.71 -19.25
C ILE A 260 -4.16 2.44 -17.85
N LEU A 261 -2.93 1.90 -17.77
CA LEU A 261 -2.24 1.72 -16.50
C LEU A 261 -2.10 3.05 -15.75
N ASN A 262 -1.60 4.10 -16.41
CA ASN A 262 -1.45 5.42 -15.80
C ASN A 262 -2.79 5.99 -15.30
N ILE A 263 -3.86 5.85 -16.10
CA ILE A 263 -5.21 6.30 -15.75
C ILE A 263 -5.73 5.55 -14.52
N SER A 264 -5.51 4.24 -14.44
CA SER A 264 -5.97 3.37 -13.35
C SER A 264 -5.32 3.65 -11.99
N ILE A 265 -4.24 4.44 -11.94
CA ILE A 265 -3.63 4.91 -10.69
C ILE A 265 -4.59 5.81 -9.90
N ASN A 266 -5.43 6.58 -10.59
CA ASN A 266 -6.44 7.41 -9.95
C ASN A 266 -7.62 6.54 -9.47
N GLU A 267 -8.00 6.67 -8.19
CA GLU A 267 -9.03 5.81 -7.56
C GLU A 267 -10.39 5.92 -8.26
N THR A 268 -10.80 7.13 -8.64
CA THR A 268 -12.10 7.36 -9.31
C THR A 268 -12.13 6.70 -10.69
N ASN A 269 -11.00 6.66 -11.39
CA ASN A 269 -10.92 6.10 -12.73
C ASN A 269 -10.97 4.57 -12.76
N LYS A 270 -10.62 3.89 -11.66
CA LYS A 270 -10.67 2.43 -11.59
C LYS A 270 -12.05 1.88 -11.92
N LYS A 271 -13.09 2.57 -11.44
CA LYS A 271 -14.48 2.21 -11.76
C LYS A 271 -14.80 2.48 -13.22
N ILE A 272 -14.47 3.68 -13.72
CA ILE A 272 -14.77 4.11 -15.10
C ILE A 272 -14.10 3.17 -16.11
N VAL A 273 -12.81 2.86 -15.91
CA VAL A 273 -12.07 1.91 -16.76
C VAL A 273 -12.66 0.50 -16.64
N GLY A 274 -12.98 0.05 -15.42
CA GLY A 274 -13.56 -1.27 -15.17
C GLY A 274 -14.97 -1.44 -15.75
N ASP A 275 -15.76 -0.37 -15.80
CA ASP A 275 -17.11 -0.39 -16.37
C ASP A 275 -17.09 -0.29 -17.91
N ASN A 276 -16.01 0.19 -18.52
CA ASN A 276 -15.86 0.21 -19.96
C ASN A 276 -15.76 -1.25 -20.48
N PRO A 277 -16.65 -1.65 -21.44
CA PRO A 277 -16.74 -3.06 -21.88
C PRO A 277 -15.51 -3.54 -22.65
N GLN A 278 -14.70 -2.65 -23.21
CA GLN A 278 -13.54 -2.98 -24.03
C GLN A 278 -12.23 -2.97 -23.25
N ALA A 279 -12.14 -2.25 -22.12
CA ALA A 279 -10.86 -2.01 -21.43
C ALA A 279 -10.24 -3.28 -20.86
N ILE A 280 -11.01 -4.07 -20.09
CA ILE A 280 -10.50 -5.33 -19.51
C ILE A 280 -10.19 -6.36 -20.61
N PRO A 281 -11.06 -6.63 -21.59
CA PRO A 281 -10.72 -7.51 -22.71
C PRO A 281 -9.46 -7.09 -23.46
N PHE A 282 -9.29 -5.81 -23.77
CA PHE A 282 -8.08 -5.29 -24.40
C PHE A 282 -6.80 -5.57 -23.58
N LEU A 283 -6.84 -5.37 -22.27
CA LEU A 283 -5.72 -5.70 -21.40
C LEU A 283 -5.43 -7.20 -21.38
N ILE A 284 -6.44 -8.05 -21.39
CA ILE A 284 -6.28 -9.52 -21.43
C ILE A 284 -5.69 -9.96 -22.79
N ASP A 285 -6.10 -9.36 -23.89
CA ASP A 285 -5.53 -9.68 -25.19
C ASP A 285 -4.08 -9.19 -25.32
N ALA A 286 -3.77 -8.04 -24.73
CA ALA A 286 -2.40 -7.55 -24.61
C ALA A 286 -1.49 -8.47 -23.76
N LEU A 287 -2.04 -9.12 -22.73
CA LEU A 287 -1.32 -10.15 -21.97
C LEU A 287 -0.96 -11.37 -22.83
N LYS A 288 -1.85 -11.78 -23.73
CA LYS A 288 -1.66 -12.99 -24.54
C LYS A 288 -0.71 -12.79 -25.73
N ALA A 289 -0.72 -11.60 -26.34
CA ALA A 289 -0.08 -11.35 -27.63
C ALA A 289 0.96 -10.22 -27.60
N GLY A 290 1.06 -9.47 -26.49
CA GLY A 290 1.96 -8.33 -26.37
C GLY A 290 3.43 -8.72 -26.21
N ARG A 291 4.32 -7.74 -26.38
CA ARG A 291 5.70 -7.84 -25.95
C ARG A 291 5.78 -7.94 -24.43
N ILE A 292 6.89 -8.40 -23.88
CA ILE A 292 7.04 -8.66 -22.44
C ILE A 292 6.76 -7.39 -21.58
N GLU A 293 7.14 -6.21 -22.06
CA GLU A 293 6.88 -4.93 -21.41
C GLU A 293 5.39 -4.58 -21.43
N THR A 294 4.72 -4.86 -22.54
CA THR A 294 3.28 -4.67 -22.69
C THR A 294 2.51 -5.63 -21.79
N CYS A 295 2.93 -6.90 -21.71
CA CYS A 295 2.35 -7.88 -20.80
C CYS A 295 2.52 -7.44 -19.33
N SER A 296 3.71 -6.97 -18.92
CA SER A 296 4.00 -6.45 -17.59
C SER A 296 3.07 -5.28 -17.24
N ASN A 297 2.98 -4.27 -18.13
CA ASN A 297 2.11 -3.11 -17.93
C ASN A 297 0.63 -3.51 -17.89
N SER A 298 0.22 -4.50 -18.69
CA SER A 298 -1.14 -5.02 -18.67
C SER A 298 -1.48 -5.72 -17.36
N ALA A 299 -0.57 -6.55 -16.84
CA ALA A 299 -0.71 -7.19 -15.53
C ALA A 299 -0.78 -6.15 -14.42
N ALA A 300 0.06 -5.11 -14.46
CA ALA A 300 0.03 -3.99 -13.51
C ALA A 300 -1.27 -3.19 -13.59
N ALA A 301 -1.83 -2.97 -14.79
CA ALA A 301 -3.12 -2.31 -14.97
C ALA A 301 -4.27 -3.15 -14.38
N LEU A 302 -4.31 -4.45 -14.66
CA LEU A 302 -5.30 -5.37 -14.08
C LEU A 302 -5.17 -5.45 -12.55
N PHE A 303 -3.95 -5.45 -12.00
CA PHE A 303 -3.72 -5.36 -10.57
C PHE A 303 -4.29 -4.05 -10.00
N SER A 304 -4.01 -2.90 -10.62
CA SER A 304 -4.54 -1.61 -10.19
C SER A 304 -6.08 -1.59 -10.22
N LEU A 305 -6.70 -2.07 -11.30
CA LEU A 305 -8.15 -2.15 -11.44
C LEU A 305 -8.79 -3.09 -10.42
N SER A 306 -8.09 -4.17 -10.05
CA SER A 306 -8.56 -5.16 -9.08
C SER A 306 -8.59 -4.65 -7.62
N ALA A 307 -8.22 -3.39 -7.36
CA ALA A 307 -8.47 -2.74 -6.07
C ALA A 307 -9.97 -2.66 -5.76
N LEU A 308 -10.83 -2.57 -6.78
CA LEU A 308 -12.28 -2.63 -6.62
C LEU A 308 -12.80 -4.07 -6.71
N ASP A 309 -13.66 -4.48 -5.78
CA ASP A 309 -14.18 -5.85 -5.71
C ASP A 309 -15.01 -6.21 -6.96
N SER A 310 -15.81 -5.27 -7.48
CA SER A 310 -16.55 -5.46 -8.74
C SER A 310 -15.63 -5.78 -9.92
N ASN A 311 -14.48 -5.13 -10.00
CA ASN A 311 -13.51 -5.38 -11.05
C ASN A 311 -12.80 -6.72 -10.87
N LYS A 312 -12.52 -7.17 -9.61
CA LYS A 312 -11.90 -8.46 -9.36
C LYS A 312 -12.70 -9.62 -9.97
N LEU A 313 -14.01 -9.62 -9.75
CA LEU A 313 -14.89 -10.65 -10.29
C LEU A 313 -14.92 -10.59 -11.82
N LYS A 314 -15.15 -9.41 -12.38
CA LYS A 314 -15.21 -9.16 -13.82
C LYS A 314 -13.92 -9.56 -14.55
N ILE A 315 -12.75 -9.20 -14.01
CA ILE A 315 -11.44 -9.56 -14.57
C ILE A 315 -11.27 -11.09 -14.58
N GLY A 316 -11.66 -11.77 -13.49
CA GLY A 316 -11.61 -13.22 -13.42
C GLY A 316 -12.56 -13.91 -14.38
N GLU A 317 -13.79 -13.42 -14.51
CA GLU A 317 -14.84 -13.92 -15.43
C GLU A 317 -14.45 -13.79 -16.89
N LEU A 318 -13.79 -12.69 -17.24
CA LEU A 318 -13.30 -12.43 -18.60
C LEU A 318 -12.04 -13.26 -18.96
N GLY A 319 -11.54 -14.08 -18.03
CA GLY A 319 -10.50 -15.07 -18.31
C GLY A 319 -9.07 -14.55 -18.19
N ALA A 320 -8.82 -13.50 -17.38
CA ALA A 320 -7.47 -12.97 -17.15
C ALA A 320 -6.55 -13.96 -16.40
N MET A 321 -7.13 -14.90 -15.64
CA MET A 321 -6.35 -15.73 -14.73
C MET A 321 -5.27 -16.56 -15.45
N LYS A 322 -5.64 -17.26 -16.53
CA LYS A 322 -4.70 -18.11 -17.25
C LYS A 322 -3.51 -17.34 -17.85
N PRO A 323 -3.69 -16.26 -18.64
CA PRO A 323 -2.54 -15.51 -19.16
C PRO A 323 -1.71 -14.81 -18.07
N LEU A 324 -2.29 -14.47 -16.92
CA LEU A 324 -1.50 -13.98 -15.77
C LEU A 324 -0.63 -15.09 -15.16
N ILE A 325 -1.13 -16.33 -15.07
CA ILE A 325 -0.34 -17.46 -14.58
C ILE A 325 0.78 -17.81 -15.57
N GLU A 326 0.53 -17.77 -16.87
CA GLU A 326 1.54 -17.95 -17.90
C GLU A 326 2.64 -16.87 -17.81
N LEU A 327 2.26 -15.60 -17.60
CA LEU A 327 3.21 -14.51 -17.39
C LEU A 327 4.00 -14.67 -16.07
N LEU A 328 3.36 -15.18 -15.00
CA LEU A 328 4.00 -15.50 -13.72
C LEU A 328 5.07 -16.59 -13.89
N GLU A 329 4.84 -17.56 -14.76
CA GLU A 329 5.79 -18.66 -15.04
C GLU A 329 6.94 -18.22 -15.93
N GLN A 330 6.66 -17.54 -17.05
CA GLN A 330 7.60 -17.37 -18.16
C GLN A 330 8.09 -15.93 -18.34
N GLY A 331 7.53 -14.97 -17.60
CA GLY A 331 7.86 -13.55 -17.73
C GLY A 331 9.26 -13.18 -17.23
N SER A 332 9.68 -11.96 -17.54
CA SER A 332 10.85 -11.33 -16.89
C SER A 332 10.62 -11.17 -15.38
N SER A 333 11.68 -10.94 -14.60
CA SER A 333 11.57 -10.78 -13.14
C SER A 333 10.53 -9.72 -12.73
N SER A 334 10.43 -8.59 -13.45
CA SER A 334 9.42 -7.55 -13.22
C SER A 334 8.02 -8.05 -13.59
N ALA A 335 7.87 -8.59 -14.80
CA ALA A 335 6.58 -9.07 -15.30
C ALA A 335 5.99 -10.18 -14.42
N ARG A 336 6.84 -11.08 -13.90
CA ARG A 336 6.44 -12.11 -12.94
C ARG A 336 5.93 -11.53 -11.63
N LYS A 337 6.53 -10.44 -11.12
CA LYS A 337 6.04 -9.74 -9.92
C LYS A 337 4.69 -9.09 -10.16
N ASP A 338 4.54 -8.40 -11.30
CA ASP A 338 3.28 -7.75 -11.66
C ASP A 338 2.16 -8.78 -11.81
N ALA A 339 2.45 -9.90 -12.49
CA ALA A 339 1.51 -11.01 -12.63
C ALA A 339 1.15 -11.65 -11.28
N GLY A 340 2.14 -11.90 -10.40
CA GLY A 340 1.92 -12.43 -9.06
C GLY A 340 1.05 -11.53 -8.19
N SER A 341 1.28 -10.21 -8.27
CA SER A 341 0.47 -9.20 -7.58
C SER A 341 -0.98 -9.20 -8.09
N ALA A 342 -1.17 -9.30 -9.41
CA ALA A 342 -2.50 -9.37 -10.02
C ALA A 342 -3.22 -10.66 -9.62
N VAL A 343 -2.58 -11.83 -9.73
CA VAL A 343 -3.13 -13.12 -9.30
C VAL A 343 -3.53 -13.09 -7.84
N PHE A 344 -2.65 -12.61 -6.95
CA PHE A 344 -2.94 -12.48 -5.53
C PHE A 344 -4.18 -11.61 -5.29
N SER A 345 -4.23 -10.42 -5.88
CA SER A 345 -5.35 -9.50 -5.72
C SER A 345 -6.67 -10.09 -6.23
N LEU A 346 -6.65 -10.75 -7.38
CA LEU A 346 -7.84 -11.40 -7.94
C LEU A 346 -8.34 -12.53 -7.04
N CYS A 347 -7.44 -13.32 -6.44
CA CYS A 347 -7.78 -14.42 -5.53
C CYS A 347 -8.34 -13.98 -4.17
N LEU A 348 -8.31 -12.67 -3.84
CA LEU A 348 -9.07 -12.16 -2.70
C LEU A 348 -10.58 -12.41 -2.87
N ALA A 349 -11.10 -12.37 -4.10
CA ALA A 349 -12.43 -12.84 -4.40
C ALA A 349 -12.46 -14.38 -4.45
N HIS A 350 -13.40 -14.97 -3.70
CA HIS A 350 -13.47 -16.43 -3.53
C HIS A 350 -13.64 -17.19 -4.85
N GLU A 351 -14.45 -16.67 -5.76
CA GLU A 351 -14.75 -17.26 -7.06
C GLU A 351 -13.51 -17.37 -7.96
N ASN A 352 -12.57 -16.46 -7.81
CA ASN A 352 -11.34 -16.48 -8.56
C ASN A 352 -10.33 -17.52 -8.07
N ARG A 353 -10.46 -18.01 -6.83
CA ARG A 353 -9.57 -19.06 -6.30
C ARG A 353 -9.71 -20.36 -7.08
N ALA A 354 -10.94 -20.79 -7.36
CA ALA A 354 -11.17 -21.95 -8.18
C ALA A 354 -10.61 -21.77 -9.60
N ARG A 355 -10.78 -20.58 -10.20
CA ARG A 355 -10.21 -20.25 -11.52
C ARG A 355 -8.67 -20.30 -11.51
N ALA A 356 -8.04 -19.85 -10.43
CA ALA A 356 -6.57 -19.88 -10.28
C ALA A 356 -6.06 -21.31 -10.15
N VAL A 357 -6.71 -22.16 -9.34
CA VAL A 357 -6.36 -23.58 -9.17
C VAL A 357 -6.52 -24.30 -10.50
N SER A 358 -7.71 -24.21 -11.15
CA SER A 358 -7.93 -24.79 -12.47
C SER A 358 -6.98 -24.28 -13.56
N GLY A 359 -6.46 -23.06 -13.40
CA GLY A 359 -5.45 -22.46 -14.28
C GLY A 359 -4.03 -22.96 -14.05
N GLY A 360 -3.79 -23.83 -13.06
CA GLY A 360 -2.50 -24.43 -12.78
C GLY A 360 -1.55 -23.57 -11.96
N VAL A 361 -2.05 -22.57 -11.22
CA VAL A 361 -1.21 -21.64 -10.42
C VAL A 361 -0.35 -22.36 -9.40
N LEU A 362 -0.84 -23.48 -8.82
CA LEU A 362 -0.15 -24.19 -7.73
C LEU A 362 1.22 -24.72 -8.15
N GLY A 363 1.31 -25.35 -9.32
CA GLY A 363 2.58 -25.84 -9.87
C GLY A 363 3.57 -24.69 -10.10
N VAL A 364 3.10 -23.57 -10.64
CA VAL A 364 3.94 -22.40 -10.92
C VAL A 364 4.49 -21.76 -9.63
N VAL A 365 3.66 -21.57 -8.61
CA VAL A 365 4.11 -20.94 -7.35
C VAL A 365 4.96 -21.89 -6.51
N LEU A 366 4.70 -23.19 -6.50
CA LEU A 366 5.55 -24.18 -5.83
C LEU A 366 6.94 -24.26 -6.49
N LYS A 367 7.00 -24.26 -7.81
CA LYS A 367 8.27 -24.16 -8.55
C LYS A 367 9.02 -22.89 -8.22
N ALA A 368 8.33 -21.74 -8.20
CA ALA A 368 8.94 -20.45 -7.88
C ALA A 368 9.52 -20.42 -6.44
N ILE A 369 8.86 -21.05 -5.47
CA ILE A 369 9.39 -21.19 -4.10
C ILE A 369 10.62 -22.09 -4.07
N THR A 370 10.58 -23.22 -4.76
CA THR A 370 11.70 -24.17 -4.85
C THR A 370 12.92 -23.53 -5.49
N ASP A 371 12.72 -22.77 -6.57
CA ASP A 371 13.76 -22.04 -7.28
C ASP A 371 14.24 -20.78 -6.55
N ARG A 372 13.69 -20.50 -5.35
CA ARG A 372 13.96 -19.28 -4.55
C ARG A 372 13.68 -17.97 -5.30
N SER A 373 12.81 -18.03 -6.29
CA SER A 373 12.34 -16.87 -7.03
C SER A 373 10.93 -16.49 -6.57
N LEU A 374 10.63 -15.21 -6.39
CA LEU A 374 9.28 -14.72 -5.99
C LEU A 374 8.68 -15.43 -4.77
N VAL A 375 9.51 -15.79 -3.80
CA VAL A 375 9.09 -16.58 -2.62
C VAL A 375 7.97 -15.89 -1.84
N ASN A 376 8.08 -14.56 -1.67
CA ASN A 376 7.10 -13.79 -0.89
C ASN A 376 5.72 -13.80 -1.53
N GLU A 377 5.66 -13.51 -2.84
CA GLU A 377 4.44 -13.45 -3.63
C GLU A 377 3.81 -14.85 -3.73
N SER A 378 4.62 -15.85 -4.01
CA SER A 378 4.18 -17.25 -4.16
C SER A 378 3.60 -17.82 -2.86
N LEU A 379 4.24 -17.59 -1.71
CA LEU A 379 3.72 -18.00 -0.41
C LEU A 379 2.44 -17.27 -0.02
N ALA A 380 2.31 -16.00 -0.40
CA ALA A 380 1.07 -15.24 -0.16
C ALA A 380 -0.10 -15.82 -0.98
N ILE A 381 0.15 -16.18 -2.25
CA ILE A 381 -0.85 -16.83 -3.11
C ILE A 381 -1.23 -18.21 -2.53
N LEU A 382 -0.26 -19.05 -2.17
CA LEU A 382 -0.54 -20.36 -1.55
C LEU A 382 -1.35 -20.22 -0.26
N ALA A 383 -0.98 -19.28 0.62
CA ALA A 383 -1.70 -19.07 1.88
C ALA A 383 -3.15 -18.63 1.66
N LEU A 384 -3.42 -17.88 0.59
CA LEU A 384 -4.78 -17.48 0.22
C LEU A 384 -5.58 -18.65 -0.36
N LEU A 385 -4.95 -19.48 -1.21
CA LEU A 385 -5.55 -20.64 -1.84
C LEU A 385 -5.76 -21.82 -0.88
N SER A 386 -5.00 -21.88 0.24
CA SER A 386 -5.12 -22.96 1.25
C SER A 386 -6.45 -22.97 2.01
N SER A 387 -7.38 -22.08 1.69
CA SER A 387 -8.79 -22.13 2.10
C SER A 387 -9.68 -22.98 1.15
N ASN A 388 -9.16 -23.36 -0.02
CA ASN A 388 -9.83 -24.23 -0.99
C ASN A 388 -9.32 -25.67 -0.81
N GLN A 389 -10.24 -26.63 -0.73
CA GLN A 389 -9.91 -28.02 -0.47
C GLN A 389 -9.11 -28.66 -1.60
N GLU A 390 -9.50 -28.43 -2.86
CA GLU A 390 -8.79 -28.94 -4.04
C GLU A 390 -7.33 -28.42 -4.06
N ALA A 391 -7.14 -27.15 -3.69
CA ALA A 391 -5.81 -26.57 -3.59
C ALA A 391 -4.97 -27.27 -2.50
N ILE A 392 -5.55 -27.58 -1.33
CA ILE A 392 -4.84 -28.28 -0.25
C ILE A 392 -4.38 -29.66 -0.71
N GLU A 393 -5.26 -30.41 -1.39
CA GLU A 393 -4.96 -31.73 -1.93
C GLU A 393 -3.82 -31.66 -2.96
N GLU A 394 -3.94 -30.78 -3.95
CA GLU A 394 -2.92 -30.62 -5.00
C GLU A 394 -1.58 -30.16 -4.43
N ILE A 395 -1.56 -29.20 -3.49
CA ILE A 395 -0.31 -28.76 -2.81
C ILE A 395 0.34 -29.95 -2.08
N ALA A 396 -0.46 -30.77 -1.40
CA ALA A 396 0.04 -31.94 -0.67
C ALA A 396 0.62 -33.02 -1.59
N GLU A 397 0.01 -33.22 -2.76
CA GLU A 397 0.45 -34.23 -3.75
C GLU A 397 1.69 -33.79 -4.55
N THR A 398 1.82 -32.51 -4.82
CA THR A 398 2.89 -31.95 -5.67
C THR A 398 4.17 -31.56 -4.90
N GLY A 399 4.39 -32.13 -3.71
CA GLY A 399 5.61 -31.87 -2.93
C GLY A 399 5.61 -30.58 -2.12
N GLY A 400 4.44 -30.02 -1.87
CA GLY A 400 4.31 -28.77 -1.10
C GLY A 400 4.79 -28.90 0.35
N VAL A 401 4.60 -30.07 1.01
CA VAL A 401 5.00 -30.25 2.42
C VAL A 401 6.51 -30.08 2.61
N PRO A 402 7.42 -30.80 1.93
CA PRO A 402 8.85 -30.61 2.10
C PRO A 402 9.30 -29.20 1.67
N CYS A 403 8.70 -28.61 0.65
CA CYS A 403 8.94 -27.25 0.22
C CYS A 403 8.64 -26.22 1.34
N LEU A 404 7.47 -26.31 1.99
CA LEU A 404 7.06 -25.44 3.08
C LEU A 404 7.92 -25.62 4.34
N LEU A 405 8.28 -26.86 4.69
CA LEU A 405 9.20 -27.16 5.78
C LEU A 405 10.59 -26.53 5.58
N SER A 406 11.13 -26.59 4.34
CA SER A 406 12.37 -25.91 3.98
C SER A 406 12.28 -24.39 4.19
N ILE A 407 11.15 -23.74 3.84
CA ILE A 407 10.94 -22.31 4.08
C ILE A 407 10.89 -22.00 5.57
N ILE A 408 10.20 -22.81 6.38
CA ILE A 408 10.13 -22.60 7.83
C ILE A 408 11.52 -22.73 8.46
N ARG A 409 12.34 -23.65 8.00
CA ARG A 409 13.70 -23.88 8.48
C ARG A 409 14.64 -22.76 8.08
N GLU A 410 14.69 -22.41 6.81
CA GLU A 410 15.78 -21.65 6.21
C GLU A 410 15.48 -20.16 6.02
N SER A 411 14.22 -19.74 5.92
CA SER A 411 13.91 -18.35 5.67
C SER A 411 14.20 -17.46 6.88
N SER A 412 14.85 -16.33 6.64
CA SER A 412 15.00 -15.25 7.63
C SER A 412 13.75 -14.36 7.74
N CYS A 413 12.84 -14.40 6.74
CA CYS A 413 11.66 -13.58 6.69
C CYS A 413 10.53 -14.18 7.55
N ALA A 414 10.13 -13.47 8.61
CA ALA A 414 9.06 -13.90 9.51
C ALA A 414 7.71 -14.08 8.78
N ARG A 415 7.41 -13.24 7.80
CA ARG A 415 6.18 -13.32 6.99
C ARG A 415 6.15 -14.58 6.11
N ASN A 416 7.30 -14.98 5.56
CA ASN A 416 7.40 -16.21 4.78
C ASN A 416 7.18 -17.45 5.65
N LYS A 417 7.76 -17.50 6.84
CA LYS A 417 7.52 -18.56 7.82
C LYS A 417 6.05 -18.62 8.23
N GLU A 418 5.44 -17.46 8.44
CA GLU A 418 4.02 -17.34 8.80
C GLU A 418 3.11 -17.89 7.69
N ASN A 419 3.33 -17.49 6.44
CA ASN A 419 2.54 -18.00 5.32
C ASN A 419 2.78 -19.50 5.11
N ALA A 420 4.02 -19.96 5.19
CA ALA A 420 4.37 -21.37 5.03
C ALA A 420 3.68 -22.25 6.09
N VAL A 421 3.73 -21.85 7.38
CA VAL A 421 3.06 -22.62 8.43
C VAL A 421 1.54 -22.54 8.35
N ALA A 422 0.98 -21.45 7.82
CA ALA A 422 -0.47 -21.34 7.62
C ALA A 422 -0.96 -22.36 6.58
N VAL A 423 -0.25 -22.51 5.46
CA VAL A 423 -0.53 -23.53 4.43
C VAL A 423 -0.34 -24.94 5.01
N LEU A 424 0.78 -25.17 5.68
CA LEU A 424 1.09 -26.47 6.31
C LEU A 424 0.04 -26.87 7.35
N TYR A 425 -0.45 -25.92 8.13
CA TYR A 425 -1.56 -26.13 9.06
C TYR A 425 -2.81 -26.63 8.33
N SER A 426 -3.20 -25.98 7.23
CA SER A 426 -4.37 -26.40 6.46
C SER A 426 -4.21 -27.82 5.94
N ILE A 427 -3.06 -28.17 5.38
CA ILE A 427 -2.72 -29.52 4.91
C ILE A 427 -2.82 -30.55 6.07
N CYS A 428 -2.17 -30.28 7.20
CA CYS A 428 -2.17 -31.16 8.36
C CYS A 428 -3.56 -31.35 8.99
N MET A 429 -4.43 -30.32 8.91
CA MET A 429 -5.80 -30.44 9.41
C MET A 429 -6.64 -31.35 8.51
N TYR A 430 -6.33 -31.43 7.24
CA TYR A 430 -7.07 -32.21 6.26
C TYR A 430 -6.52 -33.64 6.11
N ASP A 431 -5.18 -33.81 5.94
CA ASP A 431 -4.52 -35.07 5.60
C ASP A 431 -3.70 -35.63 6.77
N ARG A 432 -4.11 -36.80 7.31
CA ARG A 432 -3.40 -37.50 8.38
C ARG A 432 -2.01 -38.02 7.97
N LYS A 433 -1.85 -38.42 6.69
CA LYS A 433 -0.55 -38.88 6.18
C LYS A 433 0.46 -37.74 6.18
N ARG A 434 0.04 -36.57 5.72
CA ARG A 434 0.89 -35.37 5.73
C ARG A 434 1.16 -34.84 7.16
N LEU A 435 0.19 -34.97 8.05
CA LEU A 435 0.41 -34.66 9.46
C LEU A 435 1.50 -35.57 10.07
N ARG A 436 1.56 -36.86 9.68
CA ARG A 436 2.61 -37.78 10.15
C ARG A 436 3.96 -37.36 9.58
N GLU A 437 4.08 -37.05 8.29
CA GLU A 437 5.28 -36.55 7.66
C GLU A 437 5.85 -35.33 8.38
N VAL A 438 4.97 -34.35 8.70
CA VAL A 438 5.35 -33.14 9.47
C VAL A 438 5.72 -33.48 10.91
N GLY A 439 5.06 -34.45 11.53
CA GLY A 439 5.37 -34.91 12.89
C GLY A 439 6.73 -35.60 13.00
N GLU A 440 7.08 -36.43 12.04
CA GLU A 440 8.40 -37.09 11.95
C GLU A 440 9.52 -36.08 11.77
N GLU A 441 9.30 -35.03 10.97
CA GLU A 441 10.24 -33.89 10.83
C GLU A 441 10.35 -33.08 12.12
N GLU A 442 9.23 -32.88 12.84
CA GLU A 442 9.24 -32.20 14.13
C GLU A 442 10.00 -32.98 15.19
N ASP A 443 9.77 -34.28 15.29
CA ASP A 443 10.46 -35.18 16.25
C ASP A 443 11.99 -35.21 16.00
N SER A 444 12.41 -35.02 14.73
CA SER A 444 13.83 -34.99 14.35
C SER A 444 14.49 -33.63 14.52
N ASN A 445 13.80 -32.53 14.16
CA ASN A 445 14.41 -31.20 14.00
C ASN A 445 13.77 -30.10 14.85
N GLY A 446 12.58 -30.32 15.42
CA GLY A 446 11.89 -29.38 16.31
C GLY A 446 11.50 -28.04 15.67
N ILE A 447 11.33 -28.00 14.33
CA ILE A 447 11.14 -26.75 13.59
C ILE A 447 9.80 -26.08 13.87
N ILE A 448 8.74 -26.86 14.10
CA ILE A 448 7.41 -26.34 14.44
C ILE A 448 7.41 -25.82 15.88
N SER A 449 8.06 -26.55 16.81
CA SER A 449 8.25 -26.10 18.20
C SER A 449 9.05 -24.80 18.31
N GLN A 450 10.10 -24.62 17.50
CA GLN A 450 10.84 -23.36 17.43
C GLN A 450 9.94 -22.21 16.93
N LEU A 451 9.04 -22.49 15.98
CA LEU A 451 8.13 -21.50 15.47
C LEU A 451 7.05 -21.10 16.50
N VAL A 452 6.63 -22.02 17.37
CA VAL A 452 5.76 -21.72 18.52
C VAL A 452 6.43 -20.76 19.50
N GLN A 453 7.74 -20.86 19.68
CA GLN A 453 8.49 -20.00 20.59
C GLN A 453 8.80 -18.63 19.98
N ASN A 454 9.29 -18.59 18.73
CA ASN A 454 9.94 -17.43 18.12
C ASN A 454 9.17 -16.84 16.93
N GLY A 455 8.01 -17.40 16.56
CA GLY A 455 7.22 -16.95 15.42
C GLY A 455 6.37 -15.70 15.72
N THR A 456 5.77 -15.14 14.69
CA THR A 456 4.70 -14.12 14.82
C THR A 456 3.50 -14.72 15.56
N SER A 457 2.61 -13.88 16.09
CA SER A 457 1.41 -14.34 16.79
C SER A 457 0.57 -15.32 15.97
N ARG A 458 0.41 -15.05 14.66
CA ARG A 458 -0.30 -15.93 13.73
C ARG A 458 0.45 -17.24 13.48
N ALA A 459 1.77 -17.16 13.28
CA ALA A 459 2.61 -18.35 13.08
C ALA A 459 2.59 -19.25 14.32
N ARG A 460 2.73 -18.69 15.53
CA ARG A 460 2.67 -19.43 16.80
C ARG A 460 1.36 -20.19 16.96
N ARG A 461 0.22 -19.53 16.69
CA ARG A 461 -1.12 -20.14 16.78
C ARG A 461 -1.27 -21.33 15.81
N LYS A 462 -0.83 -21.16 14.55
CA LYS A 462 -0.90 -22.23 13.54
C LYS A 462 0.04 -23.40 13.87
N ALA A 463 1.28 -23.11 14.27
CA ALA A 463 2.27 -24.10 14.68
C ALA A 463 1.78 -24.91 15.89
N ALA A 464 1.25 -24.24 16.94
CA ALA A 464 0.67 -24.91 18.10
C ALA A 464 -0.46 -25.86 17.72
N GLY A 465 -1.35 -25.45 16.77
CA GLY A 465 -2.43 -26.30 16.29
C GLY A 465 -1.94 -27.57 15.57
N ILE A 466 -0.82 -27.50 14.83
CA ILE A 466 -0.17 -28.68 14.21
C ILE A 466 0.33 -29.61 15.32
N LEU A 467 1.08 -29.10 16.31
CA LEU A 467 1.62 -29.90 17.40
C LEU A 467 0.52 -30.57 18.25
N ASP A 468 -0.55 -29.85 18.55
CA ASP A 468 -1.67 -30.40 19.31
C ASP A 468 -2.35 -31.55 18.58
N LYS A 469 -2.55 -31.42 17.29
CA LYS A 469 -3.12 -32.49 16.47
C LYS A 469 -2.18 -33.68 16.37
N TRP A 470 -0.88 -33.47 16.21
CA TRP A 470 0.14 -34.51 16.20
C TRP A 470 0.15 -35.29 17.52
N LYS A 471 0.22 -34.61 18.65
CA LYS A 471 0.19 -35.23 19.99
C LYS A 471 -1.08 -36.06 20.23
N ARG A 472 -2.24 -35.60 19.76
CA ARG A 472 -3.49 -36.37 19.85
C ARG A 472 -3.42 -37.63 19.00
N THR A 473 -2.83 -37.56 17.80
CA THR A 473 -2.68 -38.71 16.91
C THR A 473 -1.77 -39.78 17.52
N LEU A 474 -0.64 -39.37 18.16
CA LEU A 474 0.26 -40.29 18.85
C LEU A 474 -0.43 -40.99 20.05
N ARG A 475 -1.20 -40.26 20.85
CA ARG A 475 -1.91 -40.85 22.01
C ARG A 475 -2.91 -41.92 21.58
N LEU A 476 -3.60 -41.74 20.45
CA LEU A 476 -4.54 -42.73 19.91
C LEU A 476 -3.80 -43.98 19.42
N HIS A 477 -2.57 -43.88 18.96
CA HIS A 477 -1.77 -45.04 18.54
C HIS A 477 -1.20 -45.85 19.73
N TYR A 478 -0.99 -45.23 20.88
CA TYR A 478 -0.50 -45.93 22.10
C TYR A 478 -1.63 -46.47 22.99
N SER A 479 -2.90 -46.17 22.65
CA SER A 479 -4.07 -46.61 23.41
C SER A 479 -4.80 -47.77 22.74
N CYS A 480 -4.32 -48.27 21.59
CA CYS A 480 -4.70 -49.49 20.93
C CYS A 480 -3.60 -50.53 21.03
#